data_92b2aac8f9462410e881189bacca3854
#
_entry.id   92b2aac8f9462410e881189bacca3854
#
_cell.length_a   1.000
_cell.length_b   1.000
_cell.length_c   1.000
_cell.angle_alpha   90.00
_cell.angle_beta   90.00
_cell.angle_gamma   90.00
#
_symmetry.space_group_name_H-M   'P 1'
#
loop_
_entity.id
_entity.type
_entity.pdbx_description
1 polymer ?
#
loop_
_entity_poly.entity_id
_entity_poly.type
_entity_poly.pdbx_seq_one_letter_code
_entity_poly.pdbx_strand_id
1 'polypeptide(L)' 'MAQNHQTNNPLYKALEKKYESDIASAKATMIIYFDNPVAIGEHPQHIAELDKLNEQLANAEEKLVILKKHFNNKQI' A
#
# COMPACT_ATOMS: atom_id res chain seq x y z
N MET A 1 1.56 -5.68 -30.83
CA MET A 1 1.33 -4.77 -29.87
C MET A 1 2.42 -4.67 -28.87
N ALA A 2 2.81 -3.53 -28.61
CA ALA A 2 3.92 -3.31 -27.73
C ALA A 2 3.57 -3.68 -26.31
N GLN A 3 4.50 -4.29 -25.65
CA GLN A 3 4.32 -4.65 -24.30
C GLN A 3 5.13 -3.71 -23.45
N ASN A 4 4.58 -3.26 -22.36
CA ASN A 4 5.30 -2.39 -21.45
C ASN A 4 5.87 -3.21 -20.33
N HIS A 5 6.93 -3.93 -20.63
CA HIS A 5 7.59 -4.73 -19.64
C HIS A 5 8.65 -3.92 -18.96
N GLN A 6 8.37 -3.47 -17.77
CA GLN A 6 9.30 -2.63 -17.04
C GLN A 6 9.82 -3.28 -15.76
N THR A 7 9.57 -4.56 -15.60
CA THR A 7 9.89 -5.21 -14.33
C THR A 7 11.37 -5.19 -13.99
N ASN A 8 12.25 -5.04 -14.99
CA ASN A 8 13.68 -4.95 -14.74
C ASN A 8 14.16 -3.51 -14.64
N ASN A 9 13.29 -2.56 -14.84
CA ASN A 9 13.65 -1.15 -14.75
C ASN A 9 13.81 -0.76 -13.29
N PRO A 10 14.93 -0.14 -12.91
CA PRO A 10 15.13 0.23 -11.50
C PRO A 10 14.05 1.14 -10.94
N LEU A 11 13.50 2.02 -11.77
CA LEU A 11 12.42 2.90 -11.29
C LEU A 11 11.15 2.12 -11.03
N TYR A 12 10.85 1.14 -11.88
CA TYR A 12 9.70 0.28 -11.65
C TYR A 12 9.86 -0.47 -10.33
N LYS A 13 11.05 -1.04 -10.11
CA LYS A 13 11.30 -1.81 -8.90
C LYS A 13 11.19 -0.93 -7.66
N ALA A 14 11.70 0.29 -7.72
CA ALA A 14 11.63 1.20 -6.60
C ALA A 14 10.18 1.55 -6.28
N LEU A 15 9.37 1.80 -7.31
CA LEU A 15 7.99 2.15 -7.12
C LEU A 15 7.19 0.98 -6.56
N GLU A 16 7.46 -0.22 -7.06
CA GLU A 16 6.80 -1.42 -6.55
C GLU A 16 7.11 -1.61 -5.07
N LYS A 17 8.37 -1.43 -4.69
CA LYS A 17 8.76 -1.57 -3.29
C LYS A 17 8.13 -0.50 -2.43
N LYS A 18 7.99 0.71 -2.95
CA LYS A 18 7.34 1.76 -2.21
C LYS A 18 5.91 1.40 -1.88
N TYR A 19 5.17 0.92 -2.88
CA TYR A 19 3.77 0.56 -2.64
C TYR A 19 3.66 -0.63 -1.70
N GLU A 20 4.54 -1.62 -1.83
CA GLU A 20 4.55 -2.74 -0.91
C GLU A 20 4.83 -2.28 0.51
N SER A 21 5.75 -1.34 0.66
CA SER A 21 6.07 -0.80 1.97
C SER A 21 4.90 -0.01 2.54
N ASP A 22 4.24 0.78 1.71
CA ASP A 22 3.09 1.56 2.16
C ASP A 22 1.96 0.64 2.64
N ILE A 23 1.73 -0.45 1.91
CA ILE A 23 0.73 -1.44 2.30
C ILE A 23 1.10 -2.05 3.65
N ALA A 24 2.33 -2.51 3.79
CA ALA A 24 2.77 -3.17 5.02
C ALA A 24 2.70 -2.21 6.21
N SER A 25 3.09 -0.96 6.00
CA SER A 25 3.10 0.03 7.06
C SER A 25 1.68 0.35 7.53
N ALA A 26 0.77 0.57 6.59
CA ALA A 26 -0.61 0.88 6.95
C ALA A 26 -1.26 -0.30 7.69
N LYS A 27 -1.03 -1.52 7.19
CA LYS A 27 -1.60 -2.70 7.82
C LYS A 27 -1.07 -2.88 9.25
N ALA A 28 0.24 -2.73 9.41
CA ALA A 28 0.84 -2.93 10.74
C ALA A 28 0.30 -1.91 11.74
N THR A 29 0.15 -0.66 11.30
CA THR A 29 -0.37 0.38 12.18
C THR A 29 -1.83 0.14 12.53
N MET A 30 -2.62 -0.28 11.54
CA MET A 30 -4.02 -0.59 11.79
C MET A 30 -4.18 -1.74 12.79
N ILE A 31 -3.30 -2.74 12.70
CA ILE A 31 -3.34 -3.85 13.63
C ILE A 31 -3.11 -3.38 15.06
N ILE A 32 -2.18 -2.43 15.25
CA ILE A 32 -1.96 -1.89 16.59
C ILE A 32 -3.22 -1.21 17.10
N TYR A 33 -3.89 -0.44 16.25
CA TYR A 33 -5.13 0.22 16.66
C TYR A 33 -6.22 -0.79 17.00
N PHE A 34 -6.34 -1.87 16.23
CA PHE A 34 -7.38 -2.86 16.49
C PHE A 34 -7.09 -3.69 17.73
N ASP A 35 -5.83 -4.11 17.89
CA ASP A 35 -5.50 -5.06 18.94
C ASP A 35 -5.14 -4.40 20.25
N ASN A 36 -4.60 -3.19 20.22
CA ASN A 36 -4.15 -2.56 21.44
C ASN A 36 -4.26 -1.03 21.33
N PRO A 37 -5.50 -0.53 21.29
CA PRO A 37 -5.68 0.90 21.11
C PRO A 37 -5.12 1.73 22.27
N VAL A 38 -4.98 1.13 23.45
CA VAL A 38 -4.41 1.82 24.58
C VAL A 38 -2.96 2.22 24.33
N ALA A 39 -2.24 1.41 23.55
CA ALA A 39 -0.86 1.69 23.25
C ALA A 39 -0.69 2.95 22.41
N ILE A 40 -1.76 3.39 21.75
CA ILE A 40 -1.71 4.60 20.92
C ILE A 40 -1.92 5.85 21.78
N GLY A 41 -2.45 5.67 22.96
CA GLY A 41 -2.77 6.78 23.83
C GLY A 41 -4.25 7.04 23.87
N GLU A 42 -4.64 8.02 24.65
CA GLU A 42 -6.05 8.30 24.80
C GLU A 42 -6.48 9.25 23.76
N HIS A 43 -6.79 8.74 22.62
CA HIS A 43 -7.22 9.59 21.54
C HIS A 43 -8.66 9.29 21.22
N PRO A 44 -9.54 10.25 21.34
CA PRO A 44 -10.92 10.02 20.96
C PRO A 44 -11.09 9.93 19.46
N GLN A 45 -10.01 9.99 18.71
CA GLN A 45 -10.11 10.03 17.26
C GLN A 45 -9.60 8.78 16.60
N HIS A 46 -9.72 7.65 17.29
CA HIS A 46 -9.24 6.38 16.72
C HIS A 46 -9.93 6.05 15.41
N ILE A 47 -11.22 6.35 15.30
CA ILE A 47 -11.93 6.06 14.06
C ILE A 47 -11.42 6.90 12.91
N ALA A 48 -11.16 8.19 13.16
CA ALA A 48 -10.63 9.05 12.11
C ALA A 48 -9.25 8.60 11.67
N GLU A 49 -8.43 8.17 12.61
CA GLU A 49 -7.09 7.70 12.25
C GLU A 49 -7.15 6.38 11.50
N LEU A 50 -8.01 5.47 11.91
CA LEU A 50 -8.18 4.22 11.20
C LEU A 50 -8.72 4.44 9.79
N ASP A 51 -9.63 5.39 9.64
CA ASP A 51 -10.16 5.71 8.33
C ASP A 51 -9.06 6.21 7.41
N LYS A 52 -8.18 7.08 7.94
CA LYS A 52 -7.07 7.59 7.16
C LYS A 52 -6.11 6.48 6.79
N LEU A 53 -5.80 5.60 7.71
CA LEU A 53 -4.92 4.47 7.43
C LEU A 53 -5.51 3.53 6.40
N ASN A 54 -6.82 3.30 6.49
CA ASN A 54 -7.47 2.44 5.53
C ASN A 54 -7.47 3.07 4.14
N GLU A 55 -7.57 4.39 4.06
CA GLU A 55 -7.45 5.08 2.78
C GLU A 55 -6.06 4.92 2.20
N GLN A 56 -5.03 5.04 3.04
CA GLN A 56 -3.65 4.84 2.58
C GLN A 56 -3.46 3.42 2.07
N LEU A 57 -4.01 2.45 2.77
CA LEU A 57 -3.91 1.06 2.37
C LEU A 57 -4.61 0.84 1.02
N ALA A 58 -5.82 1.35 0.89
CA ALA A 58 -6.58 1.18 -0.34
C ALA A 58 -5.86 1.83 -1.53
N ASN A 59 -5.34 3.04 -1.32
CA ASN A 59 -4.63 3.73 -2.39
C ASN A 59 -3.36 2.99 -2.80
N ALA A 60 -2.61 2.49 -1.83
CA ALA A 60 -1.37 1.79 -2.13
C ALA A 60 -1.64 0.49 -2.88
N GLU A 61 -2.68 -0.24 -2.46
CA GLU A 61 -3.04 -1.48 -3.15
C GLU A 61 -3.49 -1.21 -4.57
N GLU A 62 -4.30 -0.18 -4.75
CA GLU A 62 -4.76 0.14 -6.09
C GLU A 62 -3.60 0.57 -6.98
N LYS A 63 -2.70 1.39 -6.44
CA LYS A 63 -1.54 1.83 -7.21
C LYS A 63 -0.67 0.66 -7.62
N LEU A 64 -0.50 -0.31 -6.73
CA LEU A 64 0.29 -1.48 -7.05
C LEU A 64 -0.37 -2.31 -8.14
N VAL A 65 -1.67 -2.48 -8.06
CA VAL A 65 -2.42 -3.23 -9.08
C VAL A 65 -2.27 -2.54 -10.43
N ILE A 66 -2.43 -1.23 -10.48
CA ILE A 66 -2.34 -0.47 -11.71
C ILE A 66 -0.93 -0.53 -12.29
N LEU A 67 0.07 -0.43 -11.43
CA LEU A 67 1.46 -0.51 -11.87
C LEU A 67 1.73 -1.86 -12.54
N LYS A 68 1.29 -2.93 -11.90
CA LYS A 68 1.51 -4.25 -12.44
C LYS A 68 0.69 -4.48 -13.69
N LYS A 69 -0.53 -3.97 -13.71
CA LYS A 69 -1.40 -4.19 -14.86
C LYS A 69 -0.82 -3.58 -16.12
N HIS A 70 -0.22 -2.41 -16.01
CA HIS A 70 0.21 -1.70 -17.19
C HIS A 70 1.69 -1.87 -17.54
N PHE A 71 2.52 -2.26 -16.57
CA PHE A 71 3.95 -2.26 -16.79
C PHE A 71 4.63 -3.58 -16.44
N ASN A 72 3.89 -4.56 -15.94
CA ASN A 72 4.40 -5.89 -15.72
C ASN A 72 3.57 -6.82 -16.56
N ASN A 73 3.82 -6.80 -17.84
CA ASN A 73 3.02 -7.54 -18.73
C ASN A 73 3.41 -8.94 -18.81
N LYS A 74 3.15 -9.65 -17.81
CA LYS A 74 3.43 -10.98 -17.91
C LYS A 74 2.35 -11.74 -18.46
N GLN A 75 1.42 -11.21 -19.08
CA GLN A 75 0.41 -11.87 -19.53
C GLN A 75 0.60 -12.58 -20.60
N ILE A 76 -0.09 -13.28 -20.90
CA ILE A 76 -0.08 -14.14 -21.85
C ILE A 76 -0.92 -14.10 -22.86
#